data_2f31072f6209e66779b2d015df8a956b
#
_entry.id   2f31072f6209e66779b2d015df8a956b
#
_cell.length_a   1.000
_cell.length_b   1.000
_cell.length_c   1.000
_cell.angle_alpha   90.00
_cell.angle_beta   90.00
_cell.angle_gamma   90.00
#
_symmetry.space_group_name_H-M   'P 1'
#
loop_
_entity.id
_entity.type
_entity.pdbx_description
1 polymer ?
#
loop_
_entity_poly.entity_id
_entity_poly.type
_entity_poly.pdbx_seq_one_letter_code
_entity_poly.pdbx_strand_id
1 'polypeptide(L)'
;VVGVAYSAGYTVTDAPPYHAAIIEDALRIGFDPLEAIDEVFRLALPPAVLVVNGLAWDMLDDSTADWFYMQRRALATAGGPDAHQTIEAFKYWWFEEAFAGVMTHHELRYELHQRFEERTFQWQPALYQYLEGDPSLVLERWVIERGVVRPLSFEYVGVRR
;
A
#
# COMPACT_ATOMS: atom_id res chain seq x y z
N VAL A 1 21.47 -13.94 -3.14
CA VAL A 1 20.06 -13.54 -2.88
C VAL A 1 19.45 -13.26 -4.23
N VAL A 2 18.50 -14.08 -4.67
CA VAL A 2 17.71 -13.83 -5.88
C VAL A 2 16.34 -13.39 -5.36
N GLY A 3 15.96 -12.14 -5.61
CA GLY A 3 14.66 -11.60 -5.28
C GLY A 3 13.71 -11.77 -6.46
N VAL A 4 12.47 -12.12 -6.20
CA VAL A 4 11.38 -12.03 -7.18
C VAL A 4 10.57 -10.80 -6.83
N ALA A 5 10.58 -9.80 -7.71
CA ALA A 5 9.66 -8.69 -7.65
C ALA A 5 8.40 -9.09 -8.43
N TYR A 6 7.27 -9.19 -7.75
CA TYR A 6 5.97 -9.35 -8.41
C TYR A 6 5.46 -7.96 -8.80
N SER A 7 5.61 -7.60 -10.07
CA SER A 7 4.83 -6.50 -10.65
C SER A 7 3.82 -7.11 -11.63
N ALA A 8 2.64 -6.51 -11.77
CA ALA A 8 1.59 -7.02 -12.65
C ALA A 8 2.14 -7.42 -14.02
N GLY A 9 2.05 -8.71 -14.35
CA GLY A 9 2.39 -9.22 -15.67
C GLY A 9 3.58 -10.19 -15.77
N TYR A 10 4.17 -10.63 -14.65
CA TYR A 10 5.22 -11.65 -14.69
C TYR A 10 4.70 -12.99 -14.18
N THR A 11 4.63 -13.96 -15.08
CA THR A 11 4.52 -15.37 -14.71
C THR A 11 5.94 -15.88 -14.48
N VAL A 12 6.28 -16.25 -13.26
CA VAL A 12 7.56 -16.91 -12.98
C VAL A 12 7.39 -18.38 -13.30
N THR A 13 7.81 -18.79 -14.50
CA THR A 13 7.94 -20.20 -14.88
C THR A 13 9.37 -20.65 -14.58
N ASP A 14 9.51 -21.78 -13.90
CA ASP A 14 10.80 -22.47 -13.64
C ASP A 14 11.79 -21.76 -12.71
N ALA A 15 11.31 -20.95 -11.78
CA ALA A 15 12.20 -20.36 -10.77
C ALA A 15 12.65 -21.41 -9.73
N PRO A 16 13.94 -21.38 -9.33
CA PRO A 16 14.37 -22.17 -8.19
C PRO A 16 13.64 -21.72 -6.92
N PRO A 17 13.49 -22.60 -5.93
CA PRO A 17 12.84 -22.21 -4.69
C PRO A 17 13.53 -21.02 -4.05
N TYR A 18 12.73 -20.06 -3.56
CA TYR A 18 13.20 -18.79 -3.00
C TYR A 18 13.18 -18.80 -1.47
N HIS A 19 14.10 -18.03 -0.87
CA HIS A 19 14.14 -17.79 0.58
C HIS A 19 13.57 -16.43 0.98
N ALA A 20 13.30 -15.56 0.01
CA ALA A 20 12.67 -14.26 0.25
C ALA A 20 11.86 -13.83 -0.97
N ALA A 21 10.78 -13.10 -0.73
CA ALA A 21 9.95 -12.44 -1.73
C ALA A 21 9.48 -11.08 -1.23
N ILE A 22 9.21 -10.17 -2.16
CA ILE A 22 8.64 -8.85 -1.90
C ILE A 22 7.43 -8.68 -2.81
N ILE A 23 6.31 -8.24 -2.24
CA ILE A 23 5.11 -7.81 -2.96
C ILE A 23 4.95 -6.32 -2.71
N GLU A 24 5.16 -5.51 -3.75
CA GLU A 24 4.98 -4.06 -3.69
C GLU A 24 3.61 -3.67 -4.23
N ASP A 25 3.03 -2.62 -3.66
CA ASP A 25 1.71 -2.11 -4.02
C ASP A 25 0.62 -3.19 -4.02
N ALA A 26 0.59 -4.02 -2.97
CA ALA A 26 -0.28 -5.19 -2.89
C ALA A 26 -1.78 -4.86 -2.98
N LEU A 27 -2.20 -3.64 -2.63
CA LEU A 27 -3.58 -3.16 -2.66
C LEU A 27 -3.80 -2.13 -3.77
N ARG A 28 -3.43 -2.47 -5.00
CA ARG A 28 -3.64 -1.62 -6.16
C ARG A 28 -4.72 -2.17 -7.10
N ILE A 29 -5.30 -1.29 -7.89
CA ILE A 29 -6.30 -1.63 -8.89
C ILE A 29 -5.71 -2.62 -9.91
N GLY A 30 -6.48 -3.68 -10.22
CA GLY A 30 -6.10 -4.67 -11.25
C GLY A 30 -4.99 -5.63 -10.83
N PHE A 31 -4.64 -5.67 -9.54
CA PHE A 31 -3.74 -6.65 -8.97
C PHE A 31 -4.49 -7.59 -8.04
N ASP A 32 -4.27 -8.90 -8.16
CA ASP A 32 -4.81 -9.90 -7.24
C ASP A 32 -3.73 -10.26 -6.20
N PRO A 33 -3.82 -9.73 -4.98
CA PRO A 33 -2.84 -10.02 -3.94
C PRO A 33 -2.88 -11.48 -3.47
N LEU A 34 -4.03 -12.14 -3.56
CA LEU A 34 -4.16 -13.54 -3.13
C LEU A 34 -3.43 -14.47 -4.08
N GLU A 35 -3.56 -14.25 -5.38
CA GLU A 35 -2.81 -15.03 -6.38
C GLU A 35 -1.30 -14.87 -6.16
N ALA A 36 -0.83 -13.64 -5.91
CA ALA A 36 0.58 -13.37 -5.65
C ALA A 36 1.07 -14.03 -4.36
N ILE A 37 0.29 -13.96 -3.27
CA ILE A 37 0.61 -14.58 -1.99
C ILE A 37 0.66 -16.11 -2.13
N ASP A 38 -0.30 -16.72 -2.81
CA ASP A 38 -0.36 -18.16 -3.04
C ASP A 38 0.84 -18.64 -3.88
N GLU A 39 1.20 -17.88 -4.90
CA GLU A 39 2.37 -18.21 -5.74
C GLU A 39 3.68 -18.09 -4.93
N VAL A 40 3.86 -17.03 -4.14
CA VAL A 40 5.00 -16.91 -3.24
C VAL A 40 5.02 -18.06 -2.24
N PHE A 41 3.86 -18.39 -1.64
CA PHE A 41 3.77 -19.51 -0.71
C PHE A 41 4.14 -20.85 -1.36
N ARG A 42 3.77 -21.06 -2.61
CA ARG A 42 4.10 -22.28 -3.38
C ARG A 42 5.61 -22.38 -3.68
N LEU A 43 6.24 -21.25 -4.04
CA LEU A 43 7.63 -21.21 -4.52
C LEU A 43 8.68 -21.01 -3.43
N ALA A 44 8.28 -20.47 -2.27
CA ALA A 44 9.19 -20.17 -1.19
C ALA A 44 9.54 -21.43 -0.39
N LEU A 45 10.83 -21.68 -0.13
CA LEU A 45 11.29 -22.75 0.76
C LEU A 45 11.36 -22.29 2.21
N PRO A 46 10.74 -23.04 3.14
CA PRO A 46 10.92 -22.75 4.57
C PRO A 46 12.40 -22.89 5.03
N PRO A 47 12.88 -21.98 5.91
CA PRO A 47 12.25 -20.74 6.28
C PRO A 47 12.41 -19.67 5.17
N ALA A 48 11.31 -19.05 4.75
CA ALA A 48 11.33 -17.99 3.75
C ALA A 48 10.68 -16.71 4.29
N VAL A 49 11.22 -15.57 3.92
CA VAL A 49 10.74 -14.25 4.33
C VAL A 49 9.86 -13.67 3.22
N LEU A 50 8.68 -13.18 3.58
CA LEU A 50 7.83 -12.39 2.71
C LEU A 50 7.74 -10.97 3.26
N VAL A 51 8.03 -9.98 2.43
CA VAL A 51 7.75 -8.56 2.68
C VAL A 51 6.59 -8.13 1.78
N VAL A 52 5.60 -7.49 2.38
CA VAL A 52 4.45 -6.93 1.64
C VAL A 52 4.28 -5.48 2.03
N ASN A 53 4.18 -4.60 1.06
CA ASN A 53 3.77 -3.22 1.29
C ASN A 53 2.56 -2.85 0.43
N GLY A 54 1.82 -1.84 0.86
CA GLY A 54 0.65 -1.37 0.13
C GLY A 54 -0.01 -0.18 0.79
N LEU A 55 -0.93 0.41 0.06
CA LEU A 55 -1.77 1.51 0.54
C LEU A 55 -3.00 0.95 1.24
N ALA A 56 -3.15 1.20 2.54
CA ALA A 56 -4.37 0.90 3.31
C ALA A 56 -5.44 1.95 3.02
N TRP A 57 -5.94 1.96 1.79
CA TRP A 57 -6.89 2.93 1.27
C TRP A 57 -8.18 3.03 2.11
N ASP A 58 -8.58 1.91 2.72
CA ASP A 58 -9.74 1.76 3.59
C ASP A 58 -9.57 2.45 4.95
N MET A 59 -8.36 2.87 5.30
CA MET A 59 -8.05 3.59 6.53
C MET A 59 -8.13 5.11 6.41
N LEU A 60 -8.46 5.65 5.22
CA LEU A 60 -8.62 7.09 5.01
C LEU A 60 -9.77 7.62 5.88
N ASP A 61 -9.44 8.33 6.94
CA ASP A 61 -10.41 9.02 7.79
C ASP A 61 -10.64 10.48 7.35
N ASP A 62 -11.63 11.12 7.94
CA ASP A 62 -12.03 12.48 7.57
C ASP A 62 -10.89 13.49 7.73
N SER A 63 -10.13 13.44 8.82
CA SER A 63 -9.02 14.37 9.05
C SER A 63 -7.88 14.17 8.06
N THR A 64 -7.57 12.95 7.72
CA THR A 64 -6.56 12.61 6.71
C THR A 64 -7.01 13.01 5.31
N ALA A 65 -8.28 12.77 4.98
CA ALA A 65 -8.87 13.17 3.71
C ALA A 65 -8.87 14.70 3.55
N ASP A 66 -9.29 15.43 4.59
CA ASP A 66 -9.31 16.90 4.59
C ASP A 66 -7.90 17.47 4.38
N TRP A 67 -6.93 16.98 5.15
CA TRP A 67 -5.55 17.42 5.01
C TRP A 67 -5.01 17.17 3.59
N PHE A 68 -5.16 15.96 3.08
CA PHE A 68 -4.66 15.59 1.76
C PHE A 68 -5.34 16.40 0.64
N TYR A 69 -6.66 16.55 0.70
CA TYR A 69 -7.42 17.35 -0.25
C TYR A 69 -6.96 18.81 -0.28
N MET A 70 -6.72 19.41 0.89
CA MET A 70 -6.24 20.80 0.98
C MET A 70 -4.83 20.95 0.39
N GLN A 71 -3.93 19.98 0.61
CA GLN A 71 -2.61 19.99 -0.02
C GLN A 71 -2.72 19.89 -1.55
N ARG A 72 -3.54 18.98 -2.07
CA ARG A 72 -3.80 18.84 -3.50
C ARG A 72 -4.35 20.13 -4.12
N ARG A 73 -5.28 20.80 -3.45
CA ARG A 73 -5.81 22.07 -3.90
C ARG A 73 -4.77 23.19 -3.92
N ALA A 74 -3.94 23.24 -2.89
CA ALA A 74 -2.86 24.24 -2.84
C ALA A 74 -1.88 24.04 -4.01
N LEU A 75 -1.50 22.81 -4.32
CA LEU A 75 -0.63 22.46 -5.43
C LEU A 75 -1.30 22.76 -6.78
N ALA A 76 -2.56 22.43 -6.98
CA ALA A 76 -3.30 22.74 -8.20
C ALA A 76 -3.37 24.26 -8.46
N THR A 77 -3.55 25.07 -7.41
CA THR A 77 -3.53 26.54 -7.51
C THR A 77 -2.16 27.08 -7.95
N ALA A 78 -1.10 26.37 -7.63
CA ALA A 78 0.28 26.70 -8.04
C ALA A 78 0.68 26.09 -9.40
N GLY A 79 -0.28 25.54 -10.16
CA GLY A 79 -0.03 24.93 -11.47
C GLY A 79 0.30 23.43 -11.42
N GLY A 80 0.06 22.80 -10.29
CA GLY A 80 0.14 21.34 -10.13
C GLY A 80 -1.07 20.60 -10.73
N PRO A 81 -1.16 19.28 -10.55
CA PRO A 81 -2.25 18.47 -11.08
C PRO A 81 -3.61 18.90 -10.53
N ASP A 82 -4.64 18.77 -11.34
CA ASP A 82 -6.02 19.10 -10.96
C ASP A 82 -6.44 18.35 -9.69
N ALA A 83 -7.20 19.07 -8.85
CA ALA A 83 -7.85 18.52 -7.67
C ALA A 83 -9.36 18.45 -7.89
N HIS A 84 -10.02 17.56 -7.16
CA HIS A 84 -11.48 17.52 -7.13
C HIS A 84 -12.06 18.87 -6.68
N GLN A 85 -13.26 19.22 -7.15
CA GLN A 85 -13.86 20.51 -6.85
C GLN A 85 -14.24 20.65 -5.37
N THR A 86 -14.69 19.54 -4.74
CA THR A 86 -15.07 19.51 -3.33
C THR A 86 -14.46 18.29 -2.63
N ILE A 87 -14.41 18.34 -1.29
CA ILE A 87 -13.94 17.23 -0.48
C ILE A 87 -14.87 15.99 -0.61
N GLU A 88 -16.16 16.19 -0.77
CA GLU A 88 -17.14 15.12 -0.97
C GLU A 88 -16.88 14.40 -2.31
N ALA A 89 -16.62 15.16 -3.38
CA ALA A 89 -16.25 14.60 -4.67
C ALA A 89 -14.93 13.80 -4.60
N PHE A 90 -13.95 14.29 -3.83
CA PHE A 90 -12.72 13.57 -3.59
C PHE A 90 -12.95 12.26 -2.83
N LYS A 91 -13.73 12.29 -1.73
CA LYS A 91 -14.05 11.07 -0.95
C LYS A 91 -14.83 10.05 -1.78
N TYR A 92 -15.82 10.53 -2.55
CA TYR A 92 -16.56 9.65 -3.46
C TYR A 92 -15.63 8.97 -4.47
N TRP A 93 -14.78 9.74 -5.14
CA TRP A 93 -13.80 9.20 -6.07
C TRP A 93 -12.88 8.17 -5.39
N TRP A 94 -12.38 8.46 -4.18
CA TRP A 94 -11.48 7.57 -3.46
C TRP A 94 -12.12 6.22 -3.17
N PHE A 95 -13.30 6.21 -2.57
CA PHE A 95 -13.93 4.98 -2.11
C PHE A 95 -14.74 4.25 -3.20
N GLU A 96 -15.37 4.98 -4.12
CA GLU A 96 -16.34 4.41 -5.05
C GLU A 96 -15.78 4.23 -6.48
N GLU A 97 -14.66 4.90 -6.81
CA GLU A 97 -14.06 4.79 -8.14
C GLU A 97 -12.61 4.28 -8.08
N ALA A 98 -11.73 4.95 -7.32
CA ALA A 98 -10.30 4.66 -7.33
C ALA A 98 -9.98 3.31 -6.67
N PHE A 99 -10.69 2.92 -5.62
CA PHE A 99 -10.45 1.68 -4.90
C PHE A 99 -11.67 0.76 -4.86
N ALA A 100 -12.66 0.98 -5.73
CA ALA A 100 -13.83 0.11 -5.84
C ALA A 100 -13.40 -1.34 -6.13
N GLY A 101 -13.80 -2.27 -5.26
CA GLY A 101 -13.49 -3.69 -5.39
C GLY A 101 -12.03 -4.08 -5.09
N VAL A 102 -11.20 -3.15 -4.65
CA VAL A 102 -9.85 -3.47 -4.14
C VAL A 102 -9.98 -4.01 -2.72
N MET A 103 -9.28 -5.11 -2.44
CA MET A 103 -9.22 -5.71 -1.10
C MET A 103 -8.75 -4.70 -0.05
N THR A 104 -9.33 -4.75 1.14
CA THR A 104 -8.90 -3.93 2.28
C THR A 104 -7.59 -4.45 2.88
N HIS A 105 -6.87 -3.58 3.62
CA HIS A 105 -5.65 -4.01 4.30
C HIS A 105 -5.93 -5.05 5.39
N HIS A 106 -7.11 -5.01 6.03
CA HIS A 106 -7.52 -6.01 7.02
C HIS A 106 -7.72 -7.40 6.41
N GLU A 107 -8.39 -7.47 5.26
CA GLU A 107 -8.57 -8.72 4.52
C GLU A 107 -7.22 -9.28 4.07
N LEU A 108 -6.36 -8.44 3.50
CA LEU A 108 -5.02 -8.86 3.08
C LEU A 108 -4.20 -9.39 4.26
N ARG A 109 -4.18 -8.68 5.40
CA ARG A 109 -3.45 -9.10 6.59
C ARG A 109 -3.98 -10.42 7.15
N TYR A 110 -5.31 -10.61 7.12
CA TYR A 110 -5.92 -11.88 7.52
C TYR A 110 -5.40 -13.03 6.65
N GLU A 111 -5.37 -12.87 5.33
CA GLU A 111 -4.89 -13.88 4.38
C GLU A 111 -3.38 -14.16 4.53
N LEU A 112 -2.60 -13.13 4.81
CA LEU A 112 -1.17 -13.28 5.11
C LEU A 112 -0.96 -14.14 6.38
N HIS A 113 -1.73 -13.92 7.43
CA HIS A 113 -1.63 -14.69 8.68
C HIS A 113 -2.00 -16.17 8.54
N GLN A 114 -2.79 -16.54 7.52
CA GLN A 114 -3.09 -17.95 7.23
C GLN A 114 -1.87 -18.72 6.71
N ARG A 115 -0.88 -18.04 6.14
CA ARG A 115 0.25 -18.62 5.40
C ARG A 115 1.61 -18.32 6.01
N PHE A 116 1.73 -17.17 6.69
CA PHE A 116 2.98 -16.66 7.23
C PHE A 116 2.82 -16.26 8.69
N GLU A 117 3.88 -16.46 9.48
CA GLU A 117 3.97 -15.90 10.82
C GLU A 117 4.45 -14.46 10.73
N GLU A 118 3.60 -13.52 11.14
CA GLU A 118 3.96 -12.10 11.20
C GLU A 118 5.14 -11.87 12.14
N ARG A 119 6.16 -11.18 11.67
CA ARG A 119 7.32 -10.72 12.45
C ARG A 119 7.23 -9.25 12.78
N THR A 120 6.87 -8.45 11.80
CA THR A 120 6.65 -7.02 11.99
C THR A 120 5.50 -6.54 11.13
N PHE A 121 4.80 -5.53 11.63
CA PHE A 121 3.83 -4.74 10.89
C PHE A 121 4.06 -3.27 11.25
N GLN A 122 4.38 -2.45 10.25
CA GLN A 122 4.73 -1.05 10.47
C GLN A 122 3.90 -0.15 9.56
N TRP A 123 3.33 0.91 10.15
CA TRP A 123 2.68 1.96 9.40
C TRP A 123 3.69 2.94 8.82
N GLN A 124 3.44 3.37 7.58
CA GLN A 124 4.32 4.27 6.83
C GLN A 124 3.52 5.43 6.22
N PRO A 125 4.13 6.60 6.00
CA PRO A 125 3.56 7.65 5.17
C PRO A 125 3.29 7.13 3.75
N ALA A 126 2.24 7.66 3.08
CA ALA A 126 1.88 7.26 1.72
C ALA A 126 1.50 8.42 0.82
N LEU A 127 0.83 9.43 1.38
CA LEU A 127 0.17 10.48 0.61
C LEU A 127 1.14 11.44 -0.07
N TYR A 128 2.38 11.55 0.46
CA TYR A 128 3.43 12.37 -0.13
C TYR A 128 3.73 12.03 -1.59
N GLN A 129 3.56 10.76 -1.97
CA GLN A 129 3.79 10.29 -3.34
C GLN A 129 2.81 10.90 -4.34
N TYR A 130 1.63 11.28 -3.87
CA TYR A 130 0.57 11.92 -4.66
C TYR A 130 0.59 13.45 -4.57
N LEU A 131 1.60 14.02 -3.90
CA LEU A 131 1.86 15.45 -3.77
C LEU A 131 3.14 15.81 -4.54
N GLU A 132 4.13 16.37 -3.85
CA GLU A 132 5.42 16.77 -4.47
C GLU A 132 6.58 15.78 -4.17
N GLY A 133 6.26 14.57 -3.76
CA GLY A 133 7.25 13.56 -3.43
C GLY A 133 8.03 13.89 -2.15
N ASP A 134 9.36 13.76 -2.18
CA ASP A 134 10.21 13.84 -0.98
C ASP A 134 10.02 15.08 -0.09
N PRO A 135 9.82 16.31 -0.60
CA PRO A 135 9.50 17.45 0.24
C PRO A 135 8.23 17.26 1.05
N SER A 136 7.21 16.64 0.46
CA SER A 136 5.93 16.36 1.12
C SER A 136 6.02 15.23 2.14
N LEU A 137 6.99 14.31 2.02
CA LEU A 137 7.23 13.25 2.99
C LEU A 137 7.57 13.80 4.37
N VAL A 138 8.41 14.83 4.43
CA VAL A 138 8.78 15.47 5.71
C VAL A 138 7.54 16.09 6.37
N LEU A 139 6.70 16.76 5.58
CA LEU A 139 5.44 17.34 6.07
C LEU A 139 4.48 16.27 6.55
N GLU A 140 4.26 15.21 5.76
CA GLU A 140 3.35 14.11 6.14
C GLU A 140 3.81 13.44 7.44
N ARG A 141 5.09 13.11 7.58
CA ARG A 141 5.64 12.56 8.83
C ARG A 141 5.36 13.48 10.03
N TRP A 142 5.57 14.76 9.87
CA TRP A 142 5.36 15.74 10.92
C TRP A 142 3.89 15.80 11.39
N VAL A 143 2.91 15.73 10.47
CA VAL A 143 1.48 15.73 10.83
C VAL A 143 1.03 14.39 11.38
N ILE A 144 1.61 13.27 10.92
CA ILE A 144 1.38 11.92 11.50
C ILE A 144 1.86 11.86 12.95
N GLU A 145 3.08 12.32 13.23
CA GLU A 145 3.64 12.36 14.59
C GLU A 145 2.80 13.18 15.58
N ARG A 146 2.03 14.14 15.09
CA ARG A 146 1.09 14.96 15.86
C ARG A 146 -0.33 14.41 15.94
N GLY A 147 -0.58 13.28 15.31
CA GLY A 147 -1.90 12.66 15.27
C GLY A 147 -2.94 13.46 14.49
N VAL A 148 -2.51 14.34 13.58
CA VAL A 148 -3.42 15.11 12.72
C VAL A 148 -3.95 14.25 11.59
N VAL A 149 -3.08 13.41 11.01
CA VAL A 149 -3.42 12.45 9.94
C VAL A 149 -2.94 11.06 10.30
N ARG A 150 -3.53 10.05 9.67
CA ARG A 150 -3.10 8.65 9.80
C ARG A 150 -2.08 8.29 8.73
N PRO A 151 -1.08 7.45 9.04
CA PRO A 151 -0.30 6.81 8.01
C PRO A 151 -1.18 5.82 7.23
N LEU A 152 -1.12 5.88 5.90
CA LEU A 152 -1.95 5.06 5.02
C LEU A 152 -1.17 4.00 4.25
N SER A 153 0.15 3.91 4.39
CA SER A 153 0.91 2.76 3.89
C SER A 153 1.28 1.84 5.04
N PHE A 154 1.54 0.59 4.71
CA PHE A 154 2.06 -0.40 5.67
C PHE A 154 3.18 -1.21 5.05
N GLU A 155 4.04 -1.72 5.91
CA GLU A 155 5.00 -2.78 5.62
C GLU A 155 4.72 -3.97 6.55
N TYR A 156 4.47 -5.11 5.95
CA TYR A 156 4.31 -6.39 6.62
C TYR A 156 5.55 -7.25 6.35
N VAL A 157 6.10 -7.87 7.38
CA VAL A 157 7.13 -8.90 7.23
C VAL A 157 6.64 -10.18 7.88
N GLY A 158 6.54 -11.24 7.10
CA GLY A 158 6.16 -12.57 7.56
C GLY A 158 7.20 -13.63 7.24
N VAL A 159 7.16 -14.74 7.96
CA VAL A 159 8.04 -15.89 7.74
C VAL A 159 7.19 -17.12 7.49
N ARG A 160 7.45 -17.82 6.38
CA ARG A 160 6.93 -19.15 6.12
C ARG A 160 7.70 -20.16 6.97
N ARG A 161 7.00 -20.92 7.78
CA ARG A 161 7.56 -22.05 8.54
C ARG A 161 7.52 -23.34 7.74
#